data_4c3bb0fa2c9805a90f84f49d51ad6862
#
_entry.id   4c3bb0fa2c9805a90f84f49d51ad6862
#
_cell.length_a   1.000
_cell.length_b   1.000
_cell.length_c   1.000
_cell.angle_alpha   90.00
_cell.angle_beta   90.00
_cell.angle_gamma   90.00
#
_symmetry.space_group_name_H-M   'P 1'
#
loop_
_entity.id
_entity.type
_entity.pdbx_description
1 polymer ?
#
loop_
_entity_poly.entity_id
_entity_poly.type
_entity_poly.pdbx_seq_one_letter_code
_entity_poly.pdbx_strand_id
1 'polypeptide(L)'
;KMAKKENAPIRYFAHHSSVDKLLREEVEFFAKNNEEQLFTITCTSTLELGIDIGSVDSVVQYGSPPSTSSLSQRLGRSGRRSHQSILHIVEDDSWEMLQTYAALDLLERGELDATEMIETPYNALAHQVMAILFQKVSMPMTQLLQLNKTFPVWRAIPDADLALLIDYMVEKDFIEIMDEEAIVGLEGERLLRSRDFYALFFTTSDFSVHYQHERIGSLPFTPDIQIESKILLAGRVWIVKDIDVKAKRIMVE
;
A
#
# COMPACT_ATOMS: atom_id res chain seq x y z
N LYS A 1 34.39 11.41 -21.65
CA LYS A 1 33.42 10.33 -21.31
C LYS A 1 32.03 10.58 -21.91
N MET A 2 31.53 11.83 -22.04
CA MET A 2 30.22 12.15 -22.67
C MET A 2 30.18 11.79 -24.15
N ALA A 3 31.19 12.07 -24.94
CA ALA A 3 31.19 11.81 -26.38
C ALA A 3 31.10 10.32 -26.79
N LYS A 4 31.44 9.38 -25.90
CA LYS A 4 31.25 7.95 -26.15
C LYS A 4 29.83 7.46 -25.86
N LYS A 5 29.03 8.21 -25.09
CA LYS A 5 27.62 7.86 -24.77
C LYS A 5 26.64 8.26 -25.88
N GLU A 6 26.97 9.25 -26.72
CA GLU A 6 26.05 9.80 -27.72
C GLU A 6 25.70 8.83 -28.87
N ASN A 7 26.49 7.78 -29.10
CA ASN A 7 26.29 6.81 -30.20
C ASN A 7 25.87 5.40 -29.74
N ALA A 8 25.67 5.18 -28.44
CA ALA A 8 25.20 3.89 -27.94
C ALA A 8 23.68 3.78 -28.02
N PRO A 9 23.11 2.65 -28.48
CA PRO A 9 21.66 2.47 -28.51
C PRO A 9 21.10 2.54 -27.08
N ILE A 10 20.05 3.35 -26.91
CA ILE A 10 19.33 3.46 -25.63
C ILE A 10 18.50 2.19 -25.42
N ARG A 11 18.61 1.57 -24.25
CA ARG A 11 17.73 0.48 -23.84
C ARG A 11 16.50 1.03 -23.13
N TYR A 12 15.34 0.46 -23.46
CA TYR A 12 14.05 0.80 -22.84
C TYR A 12 13.51 -0.40 -22.10
N PHE A 13 13.10 -0.19 -20.86
CA PHE A 13 12.55 -1.22 -19.99
C PHE A 13 11.21 -0.77 -19.43
N ALA A 14 10.34 -1.74 -19.14
CA ALA A 14 9.12 -1.55 -18.37
C ALA A 14 9.24 -2.27 -17.03
N HIS A 15 8.81 -1.61 -15.96
CA HIS A 15 8.86 -2.17 -14.60
C HIS A 15 7.58 -1.80 -13.85
N HIS A 16 6.60 -2.70 -13.83
CA HIS A 16 5.33 -2.55 -13.12
C HIS A 16 4.83 -3.92 -12.64
N SER A 17 3.84 -3.95 -11.76
CA SER A 17 3.33 -5.18 -11.11
C SER A 17 2.87 -6.27 -12.07
N SER A 18 2.41 -5.90 -13.28
CA SER A 18 1.96 -6.86 -14.31
C SER A 18 3.10 -7.44 -15.17
N VAL A 19 4.33 -6.95 -15.02
CA VAL A 19 5.52 -7.55 -15.66
C VAL A 19 5.95 -8.77 -14.84
N ASP A 20 6.33 -9.84 -15.50
CA ASP A 20 6.84 -11.04 -14.84
C ASP A 20 7.97 -10.72 -13.84
N LYS A 21 8.00 -11.43 -12.71
CA LYS A 21 8.95 -11.19 -11.64
C LYS A 21 10.40 -11.33 -12.10
N LEU A 22 10.71 -12.35 -12.89
CA LEU A 22 12.07 -12.60 -13.38
C LEU A 22 12.55 -11.46 -14.29
N LEU A 23 11.67 -10.98 -15.18
CA LEU A 23 12.00 -9.84 -16.04
C LEU A 23 12.23 -8.56 -15.25
N ARG A 24 11.49 -8.33 -14.17
CA ARG A 24 11.73 -7.18 -13.28
C ARG A 24 13.08 -7.28 -12.58
N GLU A 25 13.41 -8.46 -12.03
CA GLU A 25 14.70 -8.71 -11.39
C GLU A 25 15.88 -8.55 -12.38
N GLU A 26 15.71 -8.95 -13.64
CA GLU A 26 16.71 -8.70 -14.69
C GLU A 26 16.93 -7.21 -14.95
N VAL A 27 15.85 -6.41 -15.00
CA VAL A 27 15.94 -4.95 -15.17
C VAL A 27 16.63 -4.30 -13.99
N GLU A 28 16.30 -4.70 -12.77
CA GLU A 28 16.91 -4.22 -11.53
C GLU A 28 18.41 -4.55 -11.50
N PHE A 29 18.75 -5.80 -11.81
CA PHE A 29 20.15 -6.23 -11.89
C PHE A 29 20.93 -5.47 -12.97
N PHE A 30 20.33 -5.29 -14.15
CA PHE A 30 20.95 -4.50 -15.22
C PHE A 30 21.18 -3.05 -14.77
N ALA A 31 20.16 -2.39 -14.22
CA ALA A 31 20.26 -0.99 -13.81
C ALA A 31 21.32 -0.78 -12.71
N LYS A 32 21.41 -1.71 -11.76
CA LYS A 32 22.39 -1.67 -10.66
C LYS A 32 23.82 -1.81 -11.14
N ASN A 33 24.08 -2.70 -12.09
CA ASN A 33 25.42 -3.07 -12.52
C ASN A 33 25.88 -2.36 -13.81
N ASN A 34 24.98 -1.61 -14.46
CA ASN A 34 25.30 -0.92 -15.70
C ASN A 34 25.96 0.42 -15.45
N GLU A 35 27.16 0.61 -16.00
CA GLU A 35 27.91 1.88 -15.87
C GLU A 35 28.06 2.64 -17.19
N GLU A 36 27.87 1.97 -18.32
CA GLU A 36 28.27 2.51 -19.62
C GLU A 36 27.11 2.73 -20.58
N GLN A 37 26.09 1.89 -20.54
CA GLN A 37 25.00 1.92 -21.52
C GLN A 37 23.86 2.83 -21.06
N LEU A 38 23.39 3.69 -21.99
CA LEU A 38 22.21 4.52 -21.74
C LEU A 38 20.94 3.65 -21.67
N PHE A 39 20.09 3.94 -20.68
CA PHE A 39 18.83 3.24 -20.52
C PHE A 39 17.74 4.14 -19.96
N THR A 40 16.51 3.74 -20.17
CA THR A 40 15.31 4.35 -19.59
C THR A 40 14.42 3.24 -19.04
N ILE A 41 13.91 3.41 -17.82
CA ILE A 41 12.93 2.52 -17.23
C ILE A 41 11.63 3.28 -17.06
N THR A 42 10.56 2.81 -17.71
CA THR A 42 9.20 3.28 -17.46
C THR A 42 8.60 2.42 -16.37
N CYS A 43 8.23 3.04 -15.24
CA CYS A 43 7.72 2.31 -14.08
C CYS A 43 6.53 3.02 -13.44
N THR A 44 5.77 2.26 -12.68
CA THR A 44 4.83 2.77 -11.68
C THR A 44 5.57 2.99 -10.36
N SER A 45 4.89 3.02 -9.21
CA SER A 45 5.52 3.11 -7.87
C SER A 45 6.46 1.94 -7.52
N THR A 46 6.59 0.95 -8.39
CA THR A 46 7.38 -0.27 -8.13
C THR A 46 8.88 -0.02 -7.91
N LEU A 47 9.43 1.08 -8.41
CA LEU A 47 10.84 1.47 -8.17
C LEU A 47 10.99 2.58 -7.12
N GLU A 48 9.93 2.94 -6.45
CA GLU A 48 9.90 4.00 -5.45
C GLU A 48 10.53 3.56 -4.13
N LEU A 49 10.20 2.35 -3.67
CA LEU A 49 10.63 1.81 -2.38
C LEU A 49 11.33 0.45 -2.47
N GLY A 50 12.32 0.27 -1.60
CA GLY A 50 12.90 -1.04 -1.28
C GLY A 50 13.77 -1.70 -2.33
N ILE A 51 13.96 -1.10 -3.51
CA ILE A 51 14.72 -1.69 -4.61
C ILE A 51 16.02 -0.93 -4.84
N ASP A 52 17.12 -1.66 -4.88
CA ASP A 52 18.43 -1.11 -5.16
C ASP A 52 18.78 -1.21 -6.66
N ILE A 53 18.27 -0.24 -7.42
CA ILE A 53 18.62 -0.07 -8.85
C ILE A 53 19.87 0.79 -9.07
N GLY A 54 20.62 1.08 -8.00
CA GLY A 54 21.73 2.03 -8.07
C GLY A 54 21.25 3.47 -8.20
N SER A 55 21.94 4.27 -9.01
CA SER A 55 21.61 5.67 -9.26
C SER A 55 21.26 5.89 -10.73
N VAL A 56 20.17 6.59 -10.98
CA VAL A 56 19.83 7.11 -12.30
C VAL A 56 20.30 8.58 -12.44
N ASP A 57 20.53 9.03 -13.66
CA ASP A 57 20.98 10.41 -13.90
C ASP A 57 19.85 11.41 -13.61
N SER A 58 18.62 11.09 -14.01
CA SER A 58 17.44 11.91 -13.77
C SER A 58 16.17 11.07 -13.63
N VAL A 59 15.16 11.63 -13.00
CA VAL A 59 13.82 11.08 -12.90
C VAL A 59 12.85 11.95 -13.70
N VAL A 60 11.95 11.32 -14.44
CA VAL A 60 10.83 12.01 -15.09
C VAL A 60 9.54 11.54 -14.40
N GLN A 61 8.83 12.50 -13.82
CA GLN A 61 7.52 12.32 -13.21
C GLN A 61 6.46 12.77 -14.22
N TYR A 62 5.52 11.89 -14.54
CA TYR A 62 4.34 12.23 -15.33
C TYR A 62 3.11 12.30 -14.42
N GLY A 63 2.38 13.41 -14.48
CA GLY A 63 1.28 13.72 -13.58
C GLY A 63 1.73 14.15 -12.19
N SER A 64 0.80 14.65 -11.38
CA SER A 64 1.08 15.09 -10.01
C SER A 64 1.53 13.91 -9.11
N PRO A 65 2.46 14.15 -8.16
CA PRO A 65 2.86 13.12 -7.22
C PRO A 65 1.71 12.82 -6.25
N PRO A 66 1.50 11.54 -5.87
CA PRO A 66 0.42 11.16 -4.96
C PRO A 66 0.63 11.69 -3.53
N SER A 67 1.87 12.01 -3.17
CA SER A 67 2.25 12.54 -1.86
C SER A 67 3.62 13.19 -1.92
N THR A 68 3.93 14.07 -0.96
CA THR A 68 5.26 14.69 -0.82
C THR A 68 6.34 13.65 -0.50
N SER A 69 6.00 12.65 0.30
CA SER A 69 6.89 11.52 0.62
C SER A 69 7.26 10.71 -0.63
N SER A 70 6.27 10.42 -1.50
CA SER A 70 6.50 9.76 -2.78
C SER A 70 7.41 10.58 -3.69
N LEU A 71 7.18 11.89 -3.79
CA LEU A 71 8.02 12.81 -4.56
C LEU A 71 9.47 12.79 -4.07
N SER A 72 9.67 12.87 -2.75
CA SER A 72 10.99 12.79 -2.11
C SER A 72 11.71 11.48 -2.43
N GLN A 73 11.01 10.36 -2.36
CA GLN A 73 11.56 9.04 -2.65
C GLN A 73 11.98 8.89 -4.12
N ARG A 74 11.18 9.43 -5.05
CA ARG A 74 11.48 9.44 -6.49
C ARG A 74 12.68 10.32 -6.78
N LEU A 75 12.72 11.53 -6.23
CA LEU A 75 13.87 12.44 -6.36
C LEU A 75 15.16 11.79 -5.85
N GLY A 76 15.08 11.07 -4.71
CA GLY A 76 16.20 10.34 -4.13
C GLY A 76 16.74 9.16 -4.96
N ARG A 77 16.10 8.81 -6.09
CA ARG A 77 16.66 7.85 -7.06
C ARG A 77 17.69 8.45 -7.97
N SER A 78 17.68 9.77 -8.19
CA SER A 78 18.66 10.49 -8.99
C SER A 78 19.79 11.09 -8.12
N GLY A 79 20.89 11.46 -8.75
CA GLY A 79 21.95 12.26 -8.13
C GLY A 79 22.90 11.56 -7.16
N ARG A 80 22.76 10.25 -6.92
CA ARG A 80 23.65 9.54 -5.98
C ARG A 80 25.14 9.56 -6.40
N ARG A 81 25.41 9.66 -7.70
CA ARG A 81 26.79 9.74 -8.24
C ARG A 81 27.27 11.17 -8.45
N SER A 82 26.34 12.10 -8.79
CA SER A 82 26.65 13.50 -9.14
C SER A 82 26.46 14.47 -7.98
N HIS A 83 25.93 14.02 -6.84
CA HIS A 83 25.50 14.86 -5.72
C HIS A 83 24.43 15.91 -6.08
N GLN A 84 23.85 15.81 -7.27
CA GLN A 84 22.78 16.70 -7.73
C GLN A 84 21.63 15.87 -8.26
N SER A 85 20.52 15.85 -7.53
CA SER A 85 19.30 15.18 -7.96
C SER A 85 18.57 15.99 -9.00
N ILE A 86 18.14 15.33 -10.09
CA ILE A 86 17.42 15.96 -11.20
C ILE A 86 16.05 15.30 -11.33
N LEU A 87 15.00 16.11 -11.25
CA LEU A 87 13.61 15.70 -11.44
C LEU A 87 13.01 16.58 -12.54
N HIS A 88 12.47 15.93 -13.57
CA HIS A 88 11.64 16.56 -14.58
C HIS A 88 10.19 16.21 -14.31
N ILE A 89 9.31 17.19 -14.31
CA ILE A 89 7.88 16.98 -14.11
C ILE A 89 7.16 17.37 -15.40
N VAL A 90 6.26 16.51 -15.84
CA VAL A 90 5.46 16.70 -17.05
C VAL A 90 4.00 16.62 -16.64
N GLU A 91 3.28 17.71 -16.84
CA GLU A 91 1.87 17.86 -16.51
C GLU A 91 1.12 18.30 -17.76
N ASP A 92 -0.07 17.79 -17.96
CA ASP A 92 -0.97 18.17 -19.06
C ASP A 92 -2.28 18.78 -18.55
N ASP A 93 -2.47 18.83 -17.24
CA ASP A 93 -3.62 19.44 -16.56
C ASP A 93 -3.19 20.50 -15.57
N SER A 94 -3.89 21.66 -15.56
CA SER A 94 -3.57 22.80 -14.69
C SER A 94 -3.82 22.52 -13.21
N TRP A 95 -4.74 21.61 -12.88
CA TRP A 95 -4.99 21.21 -11.49
C TRP A 95 -3.84 20.32 -10.98
N GLU A 96 -3.38 19.37 -11.77
CA GLU A 96 -2.20 18.55 -11.45
C GLU A 96 -0.95 19.42 -11.28
N MET A 97 -0.79 20.42 -12.14
CA MET A 97 0.31 21.39 -12.01
C MET A 97 0.27 22.14 -10.67
N LEU A 98 -0.91 22.58 -10.22
CA LEU A 98 -1.07 23.23 -8.91
C LEU A 98 -0.71 22.28 -7.76
N GLN A 99 -1.16 21.03 -7.82
CA GLN A 99 -0.81 20.00 -6.83
C GLN A 99 0.70 19.73 -6.80
N THR A 100 1.33 19.67 -7.96
CA THR A 100 2.78 19.49 -8.07
C THR A 100 3.54 20.67 -7.45
N TYR A 101 3.15 21.91 -7.72
CA TYR A 101 3.76 23.08 -7.08
C TYR A 101 3.59 23.06 -5.56
N ALA A 102 2.43 22.68 -5.05
CA ALA A 102 2.20 22.54 -3.62
C ALA A 102 3.10 21.45 -3.00
N ALA A 103 3.25 20.29 -3.68
CA ALA A 103 4.13 19.21 -3.22
C ALA A 103 5.61 19.64 -3.22
N LEU A 104 6.05 20.40 -4.21
CA LEU A 104 7.41 20.94 -4.28
C LEU A 104 7.67 21.95 -3.16
N ASP A 105 6.75 22.86 -2.90
CA ASP A 105 6.85 23.86 -1.82
C ASP A 105 6.94 23.17 -0.43
N LEU A 106 6.12 22.15 -0.18
CA LEU A 106 6.19 21.35 1.04
C LEU A 106 7.54 20.62 1.16
N LEU A 107 8.01 20.03 0.05
CA LEU A 107 9.29 19.32 0.02
C LEU A 107 10.47 20.26 0.32
N GLU A 108 10.47 21.46 -0.24
CA GLU A 108 11.50 22.50 0.03
C GLU A 108 11.51 22.93 1.49
N ARG A 109 10.35 22.97 2.14
CA ARG A 109 10.22 23.25 3.59
C ARG A 109 10.60 22.05 4.46
N GLY A 110 10.82 20.89 3.88
CA GLY A 110 11.08 19.64 4.63
C GLY A 110 9.81 19.07 5.26
N GLU A 111 8.63 19.47 4.80
CA GLU A 111 7.35 18.98 5.26
C GLU A 111 6.92 17.78 4.42
N LEU A 112 6.87 16.61 5.05
CA LEU A 112 6.37 15.38 4.45
C LEU A 112 4.96 15.09 4.95
N ASP A 113 4.28 14.19 4.25
CA ASP A 113 2.94 13.76 4.67
C ASP A 113 2.98 13.22 6.09
N ALA A 114 2.08 13.69 6.93
CA ALA A 114 1.99 13.24 8.32
C ALA A 114 1.56 11.76 8.35
N THR A 115 2.31 10.95 9.07
CA THR A 115 1.89 9.58 9.39
C THR A 115 1.09 9.63 10.67
N GLU A 116 -0.21 9.42 10.59
CA GLU A 116 -1.04 9.29 11.78
C GLU A 116 -0.70 7.96 12.47
N MET A 117 -0.23 8.05 13.71
CA MET A 117 -0.07 6.87 14.56
C MET A 117 -1.42 6.44 15.10
N ILE A 118 -1.84 5.23 14.74
CA ILE A 118 -3.00 4.60 15.36
C ILE A 118 -2.56 4.06 16.72
N GLU A 119 -3.03 4.68 17.81
CA GLU A 119 -2.63 4.30 19.17
C GLU A 119 -3.19 2.93 19.59
N THR A 120 -4.35 2.55 19.05
CA THR A 120 -5.03 1.28 19.37
C THR A 120 -5.33 0.46 18.12
N PRO A 121 -4.31 -0.12 17.47
CA PRO A 121 -4.50 -0.89 16.22
C PRO A 121 -5.01 -2.31 16.54
N TYR A 122 -6.30 -2.46 16.83
CA TYR A 122 -6.93 -3.74 17.22
C TYR A 122 -6.77 -4.83 16.16
N ASN A 123 -6.78 -4.47 14.87
CA ASN A 123 -6.53 -5.42 13.78
C ASN A 123 -5.12 -6.02 13.84
N ALA A 124 -4.11 -5.19 14.14
CA ALA A 124 -2.73 -5.65 14.30
C ALA A 124 -2.58 -6.51 15.56
N LEU A 125 -3.29 -6.17 16.65
CA LEU A 125 -3.30 -6.99 17.87
C LEU A 125 -3.96 -8.35 17.62
N ALA A 126 -5.12 -8.40 16.95
CA ALA A 126 -5.78 -9.65 16.59
C ALA A 126 -4.86 -10.55 15.73
N HIS A 127 -4.19 -9.97 14.73
CA HIS A 127 -3.20 -10.67 13.93
C HIS A 127 -2.04 -11.20 14.79
N GLN A 128 -1.53 -10.40 15.73
CA GLN A 128 -0.45 -10.81 16.63
C GLN A 128 -0.88 -11.95 17.55
N VAL A 129 -2.10 -11.92 18.07
CA VAL A 129 -2.68 -13.01 18.87
C VAL A 129 -2.67 -14.30 18.08
N MET A 130 -3.19 -14.28 16.83
CA MET A 130 -3.19 -15.44 15.95
C MET A 130 -1.77 -15.96 15.66
N ALA A 131 -0.83 -15.07 15.39
CA ALA A 131 0.56 -15.42 15.13
C ALA A 131 1.23 -16.09 16.36
N ILE A 132 0.98 -15.58 17.56
CA ILE A 132 1.51 -16.14 18.81
C ILE A 132 0.94 -17.53 19.06
N LEU A 133 -0.38 -17.71 18.94
CA LEU A 133 -1.03 -19.01 19.14
C LEU A 133 -0.55 -20.03 18.10
N PHE A 134 -0.39 -19.61 16.86
CA PHE A 134 0.17 -20.47 15.81
C PHE A 134 1.61 -20.92 16.12
N GLN A 135 2.44 -20.00 16.62
CA GLN A 135 3.83 -20.29 16.97
C GLN A 135 3.96 -21.18 18.22
N LYS A 136 3.13 -20.93 19.24
CA LYS A 136 3.22 -21.62 20.53
C LYS A 136 2.36 -22.87 20.65
N VAL A 137 1.44 -23.05 19.69
CA VAL A 137 0.39 -24.08 19.66
C VAL A 137 -0.73 -23.80 20.65
N SER A 138 -0.39 -23.44 21.90
CA SER A 138 -1.33 -23.01 22.95
C SER A 138 -0.74 -21.94 23.83
N MET A 139 -1.60 -21.21 24.56
CA MET A 139 -1.21 -20.24 25.55
C MET A 139 -2.28 -20.14 26.66
N PRO A 140 -1.87 -20.11 27.95
CA PRO A 140 -2.81 -19.88 29.03
C PRO A 140 -3.58 -18.56 28.85
N MET A 141 -4.90 -18.59 29.07
CA MET A 141 -5.77 -17.42 28.95
C MET A 141 -5.29 -16.25 29.82
N THR A 142 -4.73 -16.56 31.00
CA THR A 142 -4.16 -15.54 31.90
C THR A 142 -2.98 -14.79 31.28
N GLN A 143 -2.19 -15.43 30.42
CA GLN A 143 -1.09 -14.79 29.70
C GLN A 143 -1.61 -14.05 28.46
N LEU A 144 -2.59 -14.60 27.75
CA LEU A 144 -3.21 -13.99 26.59
C LEU A 144 -3.85 -12.64 26.94
N LEU A 145 -4.58 -12.57 28.07
CA LEU A 145 -5.22 -11.37 28.58
C LEU A 145 -4.23 -10.33 29.17
N GLN A 146 -2.93 -10.59 29.10
CA GLN A 146 -1.88 -9.66 29.53
C GLN A 146 -0.95 -9.23 28.38
N LEU A 147 -1.31 -9.51 27.13
CA LEU A 147 -0.48 -9.17 25.98
C LEU A 147 -0.23 -7.67 25.86
N ASN A 148 -1.22 -6.83 26.18
CA ASN A 148 -1.08 -5.38 26.20
C ASN A 148 -0.06 -4.89 27.22
N LYS A 149 0.19 -5.63 28.33
CA LYS A 149 1.21 -5.32 29.33
C LYS A 149 2.58 -5.88 28.96
N THR A 150 2.59 -7.02 28.27
CA THR A 150 3.81 -7.71 27.88
C THR A 150 4.56 -6.97 26.76
N PHE A 151 3.85 -6.44 25.78
CA PHE A 151 4.43 -5.75 24.64
C PHE A 151 4.18 -4.25 24.69
N PRO A 152 5.24 -3.41 24.68
CA PRO A 152 5.10 -1.95 24.79
C PRO A 152 4.18 -1.32 23.74
N VAL A 153 4.12 -1.87 22.53
CA VAL A 153 3.31 -1.38 21.42
C VAL A 153 1.80 -1.46 21.70
N TRP A 154 1.36 -2.35 22.60
CA TRP A 154 -0.05 -2.56 22.94
C TRP A 154 -0.48 -1.87 24.24
N ARG A 155 0.40 -1.13 24.91
CA ARG A 155 0.11 -0.52 26.23
C ARG A 155 -1.04 0.48 26.22
N ALA A 156 -1.31 1.10 25.08
CA ALA A 156 -2.44 2.02 24.92
C ALA A 156 -3.80 1.31 24.87
N ILE A 157 -3.81 -0.02 24.65
CA ILE A 157 -5.05 -0.81 24.59
C ILE A 157 -5.47 -1.18 26.01
N PRO A 158 -6.69 -0.76 26.45
CA PRO A 158 -7.23 -1.12 27.76
C PRO A 158 -7.41 -2.62 27.93
N ASP A 159 -7.29 -3.12 29.18
CA ASP A 159 -7.51 -4.54 29.49
C ASP A 159 -8.93 -5.01 29.08
N ALA A 160 -9.92 -4.15 29.25
CA ALA A 160 -11.30 -4.45 28.85
C ALA A 160 -11.46 -4.65 27.34
N ASP A 161 -10.76 -3.83 26.55
CA ASP A 161 -10.82 -3.92 25.09
C ASP A 161 -10.08 -5.17 24.58
N LEU A 162 -8.95 -5.52 25.22
CA LEU A 162 -8.26 -6.76 24.92
C LEU A 162 -9.15 -7.97 25.23
N ALA A 163 -9.83 -7.97 26.39
CA ALA A 163 -10.76 -9.05 26.75
C ALA A 163 -11.90 -9.16 25.73
N LEU A 164 -12.52 -8.03 25.37
CA LEU A 164 -13.59 -7.97 24.37
C LEU A 164 -13.12 -8.49 23.00
N LEU A 165 -11.89 -8.14 22.58
CA LEU A 165 -11.31 -8.64 21.34
C LEU A 165 -11.14 -10.17 21.38
N ILE A 166 -10.63 -10.71 22.48
CA ILE A 166 -10.45 -12.16 22.64
C ILE A 166 -11.80 -12.87 22.64
N ASP A 167 -12.80 -12.35 23.36
CA ASP A 167 -14.16 -12.91 23.38
C ASP A 167 -14.77 -12.93 21.97
N TYR A 168 -14.61 -11.85 21.20
CA TYR A 168 -15.03 -11.80 19.81
C TYR A 168 -14.30 -12.83 18.93
N MET A 169 -13.00 -13.01 19.13
CA MET A 169 -12.23 -14.00 18.37
C MET A 169 -12.66 -15.44 18.70
N VAL A 170 -13.08 -15.69 19.94
CA VAL A 170 -13.66 -16.99 20.35
C VAL A 170 -15.04 -17.16 19.74
N GLU A 171 -15.92 -16.15 19.79
CA GLU A 171 -17.25 -16.20 19.17
C GLU A 171 -17.19 -16.51 17.66
N LYS A 172 -16.16 -16.00 16.99
CA LYS A 172 -15.95 -16.20 15.53
C LYS A 172 -15.08 -17.42 15.18
N ASP A 173 -14.80 -18.29 16.14
CA ASP A 173 -14.00 -19.50 15.95
C ASP A 173 -12.57 -19.27 15.40
N PHE A 174 -12.03 -18.06 15.62
CA PHE A 174 -10.60 -17.80 15.39
C PHE A 174 -9.73 -18.39 16.50
N ILE A 175 -10.26 -18.42 17.72
CA ILE A 175 -9.64 -18.98 18.92
C ILE A 175 -10.63 -19.97 19.54
N GLU A 176 -10.11 -21.09 20.03
CA GLU A 176 -10.83 -22.04 20.87
C GLU A 176 -10.18 -22.09 22.26
N ILE A 177 -11.00 -22.26 23.29
CA ILE A 177 -10.52 -22.38 24.68
C ILE A 177 -10.72 -23.82 25.12
N MET A 178 -9.63 -24.48 25.50
CA MET A 178 -9.61 -25.83 26.01
C MET A 178 -8.75 -25.91 27.28
N ASP A 179 -9.33 -26.35 28.38
CA ASP A 179 -8.64 -26.47 29.68
C ASP A 179 -7.89 -25.19 30.12
N GLU A 180 -8.54 -24.02 30.00
CA GLU A 180 -7.98 -22.69 30.28
C GLU A 180 -6.82 -22.25 29.36
N GLU A 181 -6.54 -23.02 28.33
CA GLU A 181 -5.58 -22.69 27.28
C GLU A 181 -6.32 -22.19 26.03
N ALA A 182 -5.82 -21.13 25.43
CA ALA A 182 -6.25 -20.66 24.12
C ALA A 182 -5.44 -21.37 23.04
N ILE A 183 -6.13 -21.88 22.05
CA ILE A 183 -5.57 -22.51 20.85
C ILE A 183 -6.17 -21.86 19.60
N VAL A 184 -5.61 -22.13 18.44
CA VAL A 184 -6.18 -21.66 17.18
C VAL A 184 -7.46 -22.43 16.88
N GLY A 185 -8.58 -21.74 16.65
CA GLY A 185 -9.85 -22.33 16.24
C GLY A 185 -9.90 -22.63 14.73
N LEU A 186 -10.98 -23.26 14.27
CA LEU A 186 -11.11 -23.73 12.89
C LEU A 186 -11.03 -22.61 11.84
N GLU A 187 -11.72 -21.47 12.09
CA GLU A 187 -11.66 -20.31 11.20
C GLU A 187 -10.28 -19.65 11.28
N GLY A 188 -9.64 -19.67 12.45
CA GLY A 188 -8.25 -19.25 12.63
C GLY A 188 -7.27 -20.06 11.79
N GLU A 189 -7.39 -21.39 11.76
CA GLU A 189 -6.56 -22.25 10.90
C GLU A 189 -6.74 -21.93 9.41
N ARG A 190 -7.98 -21.69 8.98
CA ARG A 190 -8.26 -21.31 7.58
C ARG A 190 -7.57 -20.01 7.21
N LEU A 191 -7.65 -19.02 8.10
CA LEU A 191 -7.01 -17.71 7.90
C LEU A 191 -5.48 -17.87 7.85
N LEU A 192 -4.87 -18.60 8.76
CA LEU A 192 -3.42 -18.84 8.82
C LEU A 192 -2.85 -19.55 7.59
N ARG A 193 -3.66 -20.37 6.92
CA ARG A 193 -3.28 -21.04 5.66
C ARG A 193 -3.45 -20.15 4.43
N SER A 194 -4.17 -19.03 4.57
CA SER A 194 -4.35 -18.07 3.50
C SER A 194 -3.13 -17.16 3.35
N ARG A 195 -2.84 -16.73 2.12
CA ARG A 195 -1.86 -15.66 1.87
C ARG A 195 -2.31 -14.33 2.47
N ASP A 196 -3.61 -14.14 2.64
CA ASP A 196 -4.20 -12.91 3.15
C ASP A 196 -3.85 -12.68 4.62
N PHE A 197 -3.50 -13.74 5.37
CA PHE A 197 -3.01 -13.61 6.74
C PHE A 197 -1.78 -12.70 6.85
N TYR A 198 -0.90 -12.72 5.86
CA TYR A 198 0.32 -11.90 5.85
C TYR A 198 0.07 -10.48 5.30
N ALA A 199 -1.12 -10.20 4.81
CA ALA A 199 -1.54 -8.89 4.32
C ALA A 199 -2.40 -8.19 5.38
N LEU A 200 -1.76 -7.64 6.43
CA LEU A 200 -2.45 -6.96 7.53
C LEU A 200 -3.27 -5.75 7.06
N PHE A 201 -2.83 -5.11 5.98
CA PHE A 201 -3.51 -3.96 5.39
C PHE A 201 -4.16 -4.38 4.08
N PHE A 202 -5.49 -4.31 4.07
CA PHE A 202 -6.23 -4.49 2.83
C PHE A 202 -5.98 -3.29 1.91
N THR A 203 -5.50 -3.54 0.72
CA THR A 203 -5.66 -2.58 -0.38
C THR A 203 -7.13 -2.62 -0.77
N THR A 204 -7.84 -1.53 -0.55
CA THR A 204 -9.21 -1.37 -1.06
C THR A 204 -9.18 -1.60 -2.55
N SER A 205 -10.01 -2.54 -3.02
CA SER A 205 -10.15 -2.74 -4.46
C SER A 205 -10.93 -1.59 -5.05
N ASP A 206 -10.41 -0.98 -6.10
CA ASP A 206 -11.16 0.01 -6.87
C ASP A 206 -12.29 -0.68 -7.63
N PHE A 207 -13.49 -0.16 -7.44
CA PHE A 207 -14.68 -0.55 -8.19
C PHE A 207 -14.96 0.46 -9.28
N SER A 208 -15.21 -0.04 -10.49
CA SER A 208 -15.65 0.81 -11.59
C SER A 208 -17.09 1.26 -11.37
N VAL A 209 -17.34 2.56 -11.49
CA VAL A 209 -18.68 3.14 -11.35
C VAL A 209 -19.27 3.36 -12.73
N HIS A 210 -20.50 2.89 -12.90
CA HIS A 210 -21.20 2.93 -14.18
C HIS A 210 -22.58 3.59 -14.01
N TYR A 211 -22.89 4.50 -14.93
CA TYR A 211 -24.20 5.05 -15.15
C TYR A 211 -24.76 4.50 -16.47
N GLN A 212 -25.87 3.78 -16.41
CA GLN A 212 -26.39 3.03 -17.55
C GLN A 212 -25.33 2.05 -18.10
N HIS A 213 -24.78 2.29 -19.28
CA HIS A 213 -23.77 1.46 -19.93
C HIS A 213 -22.37 2.09 -19.98
N GLU A 214 -22.24 3.34 -19.47
CA GLU A 214 -20.98 4.08 -19.52
C GLU A 214 -20.25 4.03 -18.17
N ARG A 215 -18.93 3.84 -18.24
CA ARG A 215 -18.07 3.97 -17.07
C ARG A 215 -17.81 5.46 -16.81
N ILE A 216 -18.22 5.95 -15.64
CA ILE A 216 -18.04 7.35 -15.24
C ILE A 216 -16.81 7.58 -14.35
N GLY A 217 -16.20 6.51 -13.85
CA GLY A 217 -15.01 6.58 -13.03
C GLY A 217 -14.73 5.31 -12.25
N SER A 218 -13.90 5.42 -11.22
CA SER A 218 -13.68 4.37 -10.23
C SER A 218 -13.48 5.00 -8.85
N LEU A 219 -13.78 4.24 -7.81
CA LEU A 219 -13.53 4.63 -6.42
C LEU A 219 -13.19 3.41 -5.57
N PRO A 220 -12.42 3.61 -4.49
CA PRO A 220 -12.15 2.55 -3.53
C PRO A 220 -13.45 2.06 -2.90
N PHE A 221 -13.65 0.75 -2.89
CA PHE A 221 -14.84 0.17 -2.26
C PHE A 221 -14.62 0.08 -0.74
N THR A 222 -15.44 0.82 -0.01
CA THR A 222 -15.42 0.87 1.47
C THR A 222 -16.75 0.38 2.03
N PRO A 223 -16.82 -0.11 3.27
CA PRO A 223 -18.05 -0.68 3.86
C PRO A 223 -19.23 0.29 3.97
N ASP A 224 -18.99 1.57 3.91
CA ASP A 224 -20.01 2.63 3.91
C ASP A 224 -20.70 2.80 2.56
N ILE A 225 -20.13 2.26 1.48
CA ILE A 225 -20.78 2.23 0.17
C ILE A 225 -21.80 1.10 0.14
N GLN A 226 -23.07 1.45 0.27
CA GLN A 226 -24.21 0.55 0.26
C GLN A 226 -25.21 0.94 -0.82
N ILE A 227 -26.13 0.04 -1.16
CA ILE A 227 -27.25 0.37 -2.05
C ILE A 227 -28.03 1.53 -1.43
N GLU A 228 -28.48 2.50 -2.24
CA GLU A 228 -29.10 3.78 -1.89
C GLU A 228 -28.16 4.79 -1.20
N SER A 229 -26.89 4.48 -0.99
CA SER A 229 -25.95 5.50 -0.53
C SER A 229 -25.64 6.53 -1.62
N LYS A 230 -25.27 7.74 -1.20
CA LYS A 230 -24.87 8.82 -2.11
C LYS A 230 -23.36 8.88 -2.22
N ILE A 231 -22.87 8.84 -3.44
CA ILE A 231 -21.43 9.00 -3.73
C ILE A 231 -21.21 10.25 -4.59
N LEU A 232 -20.13 10.97 -4.31
CA LEU A 232 -19.70 12.10 -5.13
C LEU A 232 -18.62 11.60 -6.10
N LEU A 233 -18.88 11.67 -7.41
CA LEU A 233 -17.93 11.26 -8.43
C LEU A 233 -18.06 12.16 -9.67
N ALA A 234 -16.93 12.55 -10.25
CA ALA A 234 -16.86 13.43 -11.41
C ALA A 234 -17.69 14.74 -11.24
N GLY A 235 -17.65 15.32 -10.02
CA GLY A 235 -18.36 16.58 -9.69
C GLY A 235 -19.87 16.45 -9.58
N ARG A 236 -20.44 15.23 -9.53
CA ARG A 236 -21.88 14.96 -9.39
C ARG A 236 -22.12 14.00 -8.24
N VAL A 237 -23.30 14.16 -7.63
CA VAL A 237 -23.80 13.21 -6.63
C VAL A 237 -24.60 12.12 -7.34
N TRP A 238 -24.27 10.89 -7.06
CA TRP A 238 -24.89 9.70 -7.62
C TRP A 238 -25.49 8.84 -6.50
N ILE A 239 -26.56 8.13 -6.81
CA ILE A 239 -27.18 7.17 -5.89
C ILE A 239 -26.77 5.77 -6.34
N VAL A 240 -26.21 4.98 -5.42
CA VAL A 240 -25.82 3.59 -5.67
C VAL A 240 -27.08 2.74 -5.82
N LYS A 241 -27.22 2.06 -6.94
CA LYS A 241 -28.37 1.18 -7.23
C LYS A 241 -28.05 -0.30 -7.15
N ASP A 242 -26.84 -0.66 -7.52
CA ASP A 242 -26.40 -2.05 -7.46
C ASP A 242 -24.88 -2.14 -7.26
N ILE A 243 -24.43 -3.22 -6.59
CA ILE A 243 -23.01 -3.47 -6.31
C ILE A 243 -22.69 -4.92 -6.67
N ASP A 244 -21.95 -5.11 -7.75
CA ASP A 244 -21.39 -6.41 -8.13
C ASP A 244 -19.97 -6.52 -7.57
N VAL A 245 -19.84 -7.18 -6.43
CA VAL A 245 -18.54 -7.38 -5.76
C VAL A 245 -17.59 -8.25 -6.58
N LYS A 246 -18.12 -9.24 -7.32
CA LYS A 246 -17.31 -10.14 -8.15
C LYS A 246 -16.74 -9.43 -9.37
N ALA A 247 -17.57 -8.65 -10.04
CA ALA A 247 -17.16 -7.85 -11.19
C ALA A 247 -16.46 -6.54 -10.79
N LYS A 248 -16.40 -6.21 -9.50
CA LYS A 248 -15.90 -4.94 -8.96
C LYS A 248 -16.55 -3.74 -9.64
N ARG A 249 -17.88 -3.72 -9.65
CA ARG A 249 -18.69 -2.73 -10.34
C ARG A 249 -19.78 -2.17 -9.44
N ILE A 250 -19.98 -0.85 -9.51
CA ILE A 250 -21.07 -0.13 -8.87
C ILE A 250 -21.92 0.50 -9.97
N MET A 251 -23.22 0.25 -9.92
CA MET A 251 -24.20 0.88 -10.81
C MET A 251 -24.85 2.04 -10.07
N VAL A 252 -24.96 3.20 -10.73
CA VAL A 252 -25.50 4.43 -10.15
C VAL A 252 -26.56 5.07 -11.04
N GLU A 253 -27.38 5.92 -10.42
CA GLU A 253 -28.31 6.82 -11.11
C GLU A 253 -28.15 8.26 -10.65
#